data_160657776ed5d8be3747f438a0885555
#
_entry.id   160657776ed5d8be3747f438a0885555
#
_cell.length_a   1.000
_cell.length_b   1.000
_cell.length_c   1.000
_cell.angle_alpha   90.00
_cell.angle_beta   90.00
_cell.angle_gamma   90.00
#
_symmetry.space_group_name_H-M   'P 1'
#
loop_
_entity.id
_entity.type
_entity.pdbx_description
1 polymer ?
#
loop_
_entity_poly.entity_id
_entity_poly.type
_entity_poly.pdbx_seq_one_letter_code
_entity_poly.pdbx_strand_id
1 'polypeptide(L)'
;MIKYTVNEKDRKVTAKFISNKDKGTDRDIWIEYIVDGIYKAVAETKECSNVFLTDKVVYPRVKKFFERAKLSNEFYYGIAKCNKIDTFDVKKGKYLAKKRLLEKYYKILNDVLLSLVYDINIPTSIPFKACEDSVKKVNDISDEIHFFKKYGIMLDDYIAKVQGKEVRLLPLR
;
A
#
# COMPACT_ATOMS: atom_id res chain seq x y z
N MET A 1 -3.88 8.39 7.71
CA MET A 1 -2.83 8.14 8.74
C MET A 1 -2.69 6.63 8.96
N ILE A 2 -1.49 6.11 9.38
CA ILE A 2 -1.27 4.69 9.67
C ILE A 2 -1.04 4.51 11.17
N LYS A 3 -1.78 3.59 11.79
CA LYS A 3 -1.61 3.18 13.19
C LYS A 3 -0.88 1.86 13.26
N TYR A 4 0.02 1.72 14.24
CA TYR A 4 0.76 0.49 14.50
C TYR A 4 0.35 -0.10 15.84
N THR A 5 0.24 -1.44 15.87
CA THR A 5 0.08 -2.22 17.11
C THR A 5 1.26 -3.18 17.19
N VAL A 6 1.97 -3.16 18.31
CA VAL A 6 3.10 -4.04 18.61
C VAL A 6 2.66 -5.07 19.62
N ASN A 7 2.83 -6.34 19.30
CA ASN A 7 2.64 -7.45 20.23
C ASN A 7 3.98 -8.16 20.40
N GLU A 8 4.67 -7.84 21.48
CA GLU A 8 6.01 -8.39 21.78
C GLU A 8 5.94 -9.89 22.09
N LYS A 9 4.89 -10.34 22.77
CA LYS A 9 4.69 -11.75 23.11
C LYS A 9 4.60 -12.63 21.86
N ASP A 10 3.87 -12.17 20.85
CA ASP A 10 3.71 -12.87 19.58
C ASP A 10 4.78 -12.44 18.55
N ARG A 11 5.69 -11.53 18.94
CA ARG A 11 6.73 -10.97 18.09
C ARG A 11 6.16 -10.46 16.75
N LYS A 12 5.04 -9.73 16.84
CA LYS A 12 4.21 -9.31 15.71
C LYS A 12 4.01 -7.80 15.75
N VAL A 13 4.15 -7.16 14.58
CA VAL A 13 3.76 -5.77 14.37
C VAL A 13 2.67 -5.73 13.32
N THR A 14 1.61 -4.98 13.59
CA THR A 14 0.48 -4.79 12.70
C THR A 14 0.36 -3.32 12.35
N ALA A 15 0.16 -3.00 11.08
CA ALA A 15 -0.13 -1.67 10.58
C ALA A 15 -1.55 -1.64 9.98
N LYS A 16 -2.32 -0.59 10.24
CA LYS A 16 -3.62 -0.36 9.62
C LYS A 16 -3.85 1.10 9.29
N PHE A 17 -4.68 1.36 8.30
CA PHE A 17 -5.22 2.70 8.08
C PHE A 17 -6.20 3.07 9.18
N ILE A 18 -6.22 4.36 9.53
CA ILE A 18 -7.22 4.91 10.45
C ILE A 18 -7.90 6.12 9.81
N SER A 19 -9.21 6.24 10.01
CA SER A 19 -9.97 7.43 9.65
C SER A 19 -9.84 8.50 10.73
N ASN A 20 -9.97 9.76 10.33
CA ASN A 20 -10.15 10.88 11.28
C ASN A 20 -11.59 10.95 11.80
N LYS A 21 -12.50 10.18 11.22
CA LYS A 21 -13.89 10.04 11.64
C LYS A 21 -13.96 8.80 12.52
N ASP A 22 -14.20 8.96 13.80
CA ASP A 22 -14.22 7.89 14.82
C ASP A 22 -15.24 6.76 14.60
N LYS A 23 -15.87 6.67 13.43
CA LYS A 23 -16.93 5.70 13.13
C LYS A 23 -16.71 5.07 11.77
N GLY A 24 -16.50 3.77 11.74
CA GLY A 24 -16.42 2.96 10.52
C GLY A 24 -15.71 1.64 10.75
N THR A 25 -16.06 0.63 9.96
CA THR A 25 -15.33 -0.64 9.94
C THR A 25 -13.98 -0.44 9.24
N ASP A 26 -13.03 -1.37 9.45
CA ASP A 26 -11.75 -1.34 8.70
C ASP A 26 -11.97 -1.33 7.19
N ARG A 27 -13.05 -1.96 6.72
CA ARG A 27 -13.49 -1.93 5.32
C ARG A 27 -13.89 -0.53 4.87
N ASP A 28 -14.69 0.18 5.65
CA ASP A 28 -15.15 1.54 5.30
C ASP A 28 -13.96 2.50 5.22
N ILE A 29 -13.01 2.35 6.14
CA ILE A 29 -11.76 3.11 6.13
C ILE A 29 -10.97 2.84 4.85
N TRP A 30 -10.86 1.59 4.41
CA TRP A 30 -10.18 1.26 3.16
C TRP A 30 -10.90 1.83 1.94
N ILE A 31 -12.24 1.81 1.90
CA ILE A 31 -13.02 2.45 0.83
C ILE A 31 -12.67 3.93 0.74
N GLU A 32 -12.66 4.66 1.86
CA GLU A 32 -12.27 6.08 1.90
C GLU A 32 -10.85 6.30 1.35
N TYR A 33 -9.87 5.48 1.77
CA TYR A 33 -8.49 5.61 1.29
C TYR A 33 -8.34 5.31 -0.21
N ILE A 34 -9.07 4.34 -0.75
CA ILE A 34 -9.04 4.04 -2.18
C ILE A 34 -9.70 5.16 -2.99
N VAL A 35 -10.83 5.69 -2.53
CA VAL A 35 -11.49 6.85 -3.16
C VAL A 35 -10.55 8.05 -3.21
N ASP A 36 -9.93 8.41 -2.08
CA ASP A 36 -8.93 9.49 -2.02
C ASP A 36 -7.74 9.22 -2.95
N GLY A 37 -7.28 7.96 -3.03
CA GLY A 37 -6.20 7.55 -3.91
C GLY A 37 -6.54 7.73 -5.39
N ILE A 38 -7.77 7.41 -5.79
CA ILE A 38 -8.25 7.62 -7.16
C ILE A 38 -8.25 9.10 -7.50
N TYR A 39 -8.79 9.97 -6.63
CA TYR A 39 -8.80 11.40 -6.87
C TYR A 39 -7.39 11.99 -6.98
N LYS A 40 -6.46 11.55 -6.13
CA LYS A 40 -5.07 11.98 -6.20
C LYS A 40 -4.39 11.53 -7.48
N ALA A 41 -4.54 10.26 -7.85
CA ALA A 41 -3.96 9.71 -9.06
C ALA A 41 -4.46 10.43 -10.32
N VAL A 42 -5.75 10.78 -10.35
CA VAL A 42 -6.35 11.54 -11.46
C VAL A 42 -5.90 13.00 -11.46
N ALA A 43 -5.82 13.65 -10.30
CA ALA A 43 -5.39 15.04 -10.19
C ALA A 43 -3.90 15.25 -10.55
N GLU A 44 -3.05 14.24 -10.30
CA GLU A 44 -1.63 14.28 -10.65
C GLU A 44 -1.38 14.14 -12.17
N THR A 45 -2.36 13.65 -12.92
CA THR A 45 -2.28 13.56 -14.39
C THR A 45 -2.70 14.91 -14.99
N LYS A 46 -1.72 15.72 -15.47
CA LYS A 46 -1.93 17.07 -16.00
C LYS A 46 -2.95 17.20 -17.14
N GLU A 47 -3.35 16.09 -17.74
CA GLU A 47 -4.29 16.01 -18.85
C GLU A 47 -5.77 15.96 -18.41
N CYS A 48 -6.03 15.97 -17.10
CA CYS A 48 -7.35 15.65 -16.52
C CYS A 48 -8.22 16.83 -16.16
N SER A 49 -7.95 18.04 -16.65
CA SER A 49 -8.76 19.22 -16.31
C SER A 49 -10.24 19.11 -16.65
N ASN A 50 -10.66 18.11 -17.44
CA ASN A 50 -12.02 17.95 -17.94
C ASN A 50 -12.73 16.66 -17.53
N VAL A 51 -12.14 15.81 -16.68
CA VAL A 51 -12.80 14.59 -16.23
C VAL A 51 -13.40 14.80 -14.84
N PHE A 52 -14.72 15.01 -14.81
CA PHE A 52 -15.48 15.11 -13.57
C PHE A 52 -15.72 13.72 -12.97
N LEU A 53 -14.74 13.17 -12.24
CA LEU A 53 -14.99 12.06 -11.34
C LEU A 53 -15.71 12.61 -10.11
N THR A 54 -16.98 12.30 -9.98
CA THR A 54 -17.76 12.70 -8.81
C THR A 54 -17.86 11.55 -7.81
N ASP A 55 -18.04 11.88 -6.52
CA ASP A 55 -18.30 10.88 -5.47
C ASP A 55 -19.46 9.96 -5.82
N LYS A 56 -20.47 10.45 -6.55
CA LYS A 56 -21.62 9.66 -7.02
C LYS A 56 -21.21 8.52 -7.95
N VAL A 57 -20.08 8.64 -8.63
CA VAL A 57 -19.58 7.62 -9.58
C VAL A 57 -18.51 6.74 -8.92
N VAL A 58 -17.53 7.34 -8.27
CA VAL A 58 -16.36 6.63 -7.73
C VAL A 58 -16.74 5.79 -6.51
N TYR A 59 -17.36 6.40 -5.51
CA TYR A 59 -17.66 5.74 -4.24
C TYR A 59 -18.49 4.45 -4.37
N PRO A 60 -19.62 4.42 -5.11
CA PRO A 60 -20.40 3.19 -5.28
C PRO A 60 -19.61 2.06 -5.96
N ARG A 61 -18.69 2.39 -6.88
CA ARG A 61 -17.86 1.39 -7.57
C ARG A 61 -16.82 0.79 -6.66
N VAL A 62 -16.12 1.62 -5.91
CA VAL A 62 -15.17 1.15 -4.89
C VAL A 62 -15.88 0.27 -3.87
N LYS A 63 -17.05 0.70 -3.38
CA LYS A 63 -17.88 -0.09 -2.47
C LYS A 63 -18.24 -1.45 -3.05
N LYS A 64 -18.75 -1.48 -4.29
CA LYS A 64 -19.11 -2.71 -5.00
C LYS A 64 -17.92 -3.64 -5.22
N PHE A 65 -16.73 -3.09 -5.49
CA PHE A 65 -15.48 -3.87 -5.55
C PHE A 65 -15.23 -4.60 -4.23
N PHE A 66 -15.26 -3.90 -3.10
CA PHE A 66 -15.05 -4.50 -1.78
C PHE A 66 -16.16 -5.50 -1.39
N GLU A 67 -17.38 -5.33 -1.86
CA GLU A 67 -18.48 -6.29 -1.67
C GLU A 67 -18.23 -7.60 -2.40
N ARG A 68 -17.74 -7.51 -3.63
CA ARG A 68 -17.46 -8.68 -4.48
C ARG A 68 -16.20 -9.43 -4.07
N ALA A 69 -15.18 -8.72 -3.63
CA ALA A 69 -13.86 -9.28 -3.33
C ALA A 69 -13.83 -10.21 -2.10
N LYS A 70 -14.89 -10.20 -1.22
CA LYS A 70 -15.02 -11.06 -0.03
C LYS A 70 -13.71 -11.16 0.76
N LEU A 71 -13.04 -10.02 1.00
CA LEU A 71 -11.74 -9.95 1.64
C LEU A 71 -11.83 -10.40 3.10
N SER A 72 -10.85 -11.17 3.56
CA SER A 72 -10.73 -11.57 4.96
C SER A 72 -10.40 -10.37 5.86
N ASN A 73 -10.74 -10.46 7.15
CA ASN A 73 -10.39 -9.39 8.11
C ASN A 73 -8.88 -9.10 8.15
N GLU A 74 -8.02 -10.11 7.98
CA GLU A 74 -6.56 -9.93 7.96
C GLU A 74 -6.08 -9.15 6.73
N PHE A 75 -6.90 -9.07 5.69
CA PHE A 75 -6.55 -8.30 4.49
C PHE A 75 -6.30 -6.84 4.81
N TYR A 76 -7.11 -6.25 5.70
CA TYR A 76 -7.08 -4.82 6.04
C TYR A 76 -5.84 -4.38 6.83
N TYR A 77 -4.93 -5.31 7.11
CA TYR A 77 -3.73 -5.08 7.90
C TYR A 77 -2.47 -5.44 7.15
N GLY A 78 -1.43 -4.65 7.33
CA GLY A 78 -0.06 -5.04 7.04
C GLY A 78 0.53 -5.72 8.27
N ILE A 79 0.98 -6.98 8.14
CA ILE A 79 1.44 -7.78 9.26
C ILE A 79 2.91 -8.14 9.07
N ALA A 80 3.75 -7.85 10.06
CA ALA A 80 5.12 -8.32 10.16
C ALA A 80 5.25 -9.21 11.38
N LYS A 81 5.66 -10.47 11.19
CA LYS A 81 5.95 -11.43 12.26
C LYS A 81 7.43 -11.80 12.20
N CYS A 82 8.11 -11.64 13.31
CA CYS A 82 9.51 -12.01 13.46
C CYS A 82 9.63 -13.52 13.67
N ASN A 83 10.65 -14.14 13.07
CA ASN A 83 10.95 -15.55 13.33
C ASN A 83 11.42 -15.73 14.79
N LYS A 84 11.25 -16.92 15.33
CA LYS A 84 11.66 -17.23 16.72
C LYS A 84 13.16 -17.12 16.94
N ILE A 85 13.96 -17.39 15.89
CA ILE A 85 15.42 -17.34 15.93
C ILE A 85 15.98 -15.92 15.80
N ASP A 86 15.24 -15.00 15.18
CA ASP A 86 15.72 -13.64 14.92
C ASP A 86 15.51 -12.73 16.13
N THR A 87 16.31 -11.68 16.28
CA THR A 87 16.05 -10.64 17.28
C THR A 87 14.83 -9.82 16.88
N PHE A 88 13.87 -9.69 17.80
CA PHE A 88 12.67 -8.86 17.55
C PHE A 88 13.03 -7.38 17.57
N ASP A 89 12.91 -6.73 16.43
CA ASP A 89 13.16 -5.30 16.26
C ASP A 89 11.86 -4.61 15.83
N VAL A 90 11.36 -3.74 16.70
CA VAL A 90 10.11 -3.00 16.51
C VAL A 90 10.19 -2.05 15.31
N LYS A 91 11.35 -1.39 15.07
CA LYS A 91 11.55 -0.48 13.94
C LYS A 91 11.43 -1.23 12.62
N LYS A 92 12.12 -2.36 12.50
CA LYS A 92 12.05 -3.25 11.33
C LYS A 92 10.64 -3.82 11.15
N GLY A 93 10.00 -4.22 12.25
CA GLY A 93 8.62 -4.69 12.25
C GLY A 93 7.62 -3.66 11.74
N LYS A 94 7.72 -2.40 12.20
CA LYS A 94 6.89 -1.29 11.72
C LYS A 94 7.12 -1.00 10.23
N TYR A 95 8.38 -1.00 9.80
CA TYR A 95 8.72 -0.81 8.39
C TYR A 95 8.07 -1.87 7.50
N LEU A 96 8.26 -3.16 7.79
CA LEU A 96 7.69 -4.25 7.01
C LEU A 96 6.16 -4.27 7.05
N ALA A 97 5.55 -4.02 8.21
CA ALA A 97 4.11 -3.96 8.32
C ALA A 97 3.53 -2.82 7.46
N LYS A 98 4.17 -1.64 7.46
CA LYS A 98 3.79 -0.53 6.58
C LYS A 98 3.90 -0.89 5.11
N LYS A 99 5.04 -1.46 4.68
CA LYS A 99 5.25 -1.82 3.27
C LYS A 99 4.22 -2.84 2.79
N ARG A 100 3.92 -3.88 3.56
CA ARG A 100 2.87 -4.87 3.24
C ARG A 100 1.47 -4.27 3.18
N LEU A 101 1.17 -3.28 4.04
CA LEU A 101 -0.09 -2.54 3.98
C LEU A 101 -0.19 -1.73 2.68
N LEU A 102 0.87 -0.98 2.33
CA LEU A 102 0.90 -0.15 1.13
C LEU A 102 0.92 -0.98 -0.16
N GLU A 103 1.59 -2.12 -0.18
CA GLU A 103 1.55 -3.06 -1.31
C GLU A 103 0.11 -3.49 -1.62
N LYS A 104 -0.65 -3.90 -0.60
CA LYS A 104 -2.07 -4.24 -0.74
C LYS A 104 -2.90 -3.05 -1.23
N TYR A 105 -2.65 -1.87 -0.66
CA TYR A 105 -3.34 -0.64 -1.04
C TYR A 105 -3.16 -0.31 -2.53
N TYR A 106 -1.93 -0.30 -3.03
CA TYR A 106 -1.68 0.02 -4.43
C TYR A 106 -2.18 -1.07 -5.39
N LYS A 107 -2.18 -2.34 -4.99
CA LYS A 107 -2.82 -3.42 -5.76
C LYS A 107 -4.32 -3.18 -5.94
N ILE A 108 -5.04 -2.90 -4.85
CA ILE A 108 -6.49 -2.59 -4.93
C ILE A 108 -6.72 -1.30 -5.71
N LEU A 109 -5.93 -0.26 -5.48
CA LEU A 109 -6.05 1.00 -6.21
C LEU A 109 -5.93 0.76 -7.73
N ASN A 110 -4.94 -0.03 -8.14
CA ASN A 110 -4.76 -0.40 -9.54
C ASN A 110 -5.95 -1.18 -10.11
N ASP A 111 -6.43 -2.20 -9.38
CA ASP A 111 -7.57 -3.02 -9.82
C ASP A 111 -8.84 -2.18 -9.98
N VAL A 112 -9.09 -1.25 -9.06
CA VAL A 112 -10.24 -0.35 -9.14
C VAL A 112 -10.06 0.67 -10.27
N LEU A 113 -8.88 1.25 -10.46
CA LEU A 113 -8.59 2.15 -11.58
C LEU A 113 -8.84 1.44 -12.92
N LEU A 114 -8.35 0.22 -13.09
CA LEU A 114 -8.62 -0.59 -14.28
C LEU A 114 -10.11 -0.82 -14.49
N SER A 115 -10.87 -1.12 -13.44
CA SER A 115 -12.31 -1.31 -13.56
C SER A 115 -13.04 -0.03 -13.97
N LEU A 116 -12.55 1.13 -13.54
CA LEU A 116 -13.09 2.44 -13.95
C LEU A 116 -12.84 2.72 -15.43
N VAL A 117 -11.68 2.30 -15.97
CA VAL A 117 -11.36 2.44 -17.40
C VAL A 117 -12.37 1.68 -18.27
N TYR A 118 -12.64 0.43 -17.90
CA TYR A 118 -13.50 -0.43 -18.72
C TYR A 118 -14.99 -0.08 -18.63
N ASP A 119 -15.43 0.50 -17.51
CA ASP A 119 -16.85 0.72 -17.23
C ASP A 119 -17.36 2.14 -17.57
N ILE A 120 -16.48 3.10 -17.70
CA ILE A 120 -16.83 4.49 -18.01
C ILE A 120 -16.04 4.84 -19.27
N ASN A 121 -16.68 5.28 -20.35
CA ASN A 121 -16.02 5.82 -21.56
C ASN A 121 -15.15 7.07 -21.22
N ILE A 122 -14.26 6.93 -20.24
CA ILE A 122 -13.26 7.95 -19.91
C ILE A 122 -12.16 7.86 -20.97
N PRO A 123 -11.63 8.97 -21.49
CA PRO A 123 -10.46 8.96 -22.35
C PRO A 123 -9.38 8.08 -21.73
N THR A 124 -8.97 7.04 -22.46
CA THR A 124 -8.14 5.93 -21.96
C THR A 124 -6.77 6.34 -21.43
N SER A 125 -6.24 7.50 -21.84
CA SER A 125 -4.91 7.98 -21.46
C SER A 125 -4.71 8.20 -19.96
N ILE A 126 -5.73 8.69 -19.27
CA ILE A 126 -5.65 9.14 -17.86
C ILE A 126 -5.59 7.99 -16.86
N PRO A 127 -6.56 7.05 -16.90
CA PRO A 127 -6.52 5.91 -16.02
C PRO A 127 -5.33 5.00 -16.30
N PHE A 128 -4.85 4.90 -17.55
CA PHE A 128 -3.67 4.12 -17.89
C PHE A 128 -2.42 4.63 -17.17
N LYS A 129 -2.14 5.93 -17.22
CA LYS A 129 -0.98 6.50 -16.53
C LYS A 129 -1.07 6.32 -15.00
N ALA A 130 -2.25 6.55 -14.43
CA ALA A 130 -2.48 6.31 -13.00
C ALA A 130 -2.30 4.82 -12.63
N CYS A 131 -2.69 3.90 -13.53
CA CYS A 131 -2.43 2.47 -13.37
C CYS A 131 -0.93 2.15 -13.45
N GLU A 132 -0.21 2.68 -14.44
CA GLU A 132 1.24 2.49 -14.59
C GLU A 132 1.98 2.97 -13.34
N ASP A 133 1.67 4.14 -12.81
CA ASP A 133 2.25 4.68 -11.59
C ASP A 133 1.92 3.80 -10.36
N SER A 134 0.71 3.26 -10.29
CA SER A 134 0.32 2.34 -9.22
C SER A 134 1.06 1.01 -9.31
N VAL A 135 1.23 0.44 -10.51
CA VAL A 135 2.00 -0.78 -10.76
C VAL A 135 3.47 -0.56 -10.39
N LYS A 136 4.06 0.58 -10.80
CA LYS A 136 5.43 0.93 -10.43
C LYS A 136 5.59 0.98 -8.90
N LYS A 137 4.69 1.65 -8.19
CA LYS A 137 4.71 1.69 -6.71
C LYS A 137 4.60 0.30 -6.08
N VAL A 138 3.79 -0.61 -6.65
CA VAL A 138 3.72 -2.02 -6.18
C VAL A 138 5.07 -2.71 -6.35
N ASN A 139 5.70 -2.56 -7.52
CA ASN A 139 6.98 -3.20 -7.83
C ASN A 139 8.08 -2.65 -6.91
N ASP A 140 8.21 -1.33 -6.77
CA ASP A 140 9.19 -0.69 -5.90
C ASP A 140 9.05 -1.19 -4.45
N ILE A 141 7.82 -1.28 -3.92
CA ILE A 141 7.56 -1.79 -2.56
C ILE A 141 7.90 -3.27 -2.45
N SER A 142 7.58 -4.06 -3.48
CA SER A 142 7.86 -5.50 -3.52
C SER A 142 9.37 -5.75 -3.50
N ASP A 143 10.12 -4.97 -4.27
CA ASP A 143 11.59 -5.03 -4.33
C ASP A 143 12.23 -4.63 -3.00
N GLU A 144 11.72 -3.58 -2.33
CA GLU A 144 12.18 -3.21 -1.00
C GLU A 144 11.92 -4.31 0.03
N ILE A 145 10.76 -4.97 0.00
CA ILE A 145 10.45 -6.10 0.87
C ILE A 145 11.39 -7.28 0.59
N HIS A 146 11.64 -7.56 -0.69
CA HIS A 146 12.56 -8.62 -1.09
C HIS A 146 13.99 -8.33 -0.63
N PHE A 147 14.47 -7.10 -0.84
CA PHE A 147 15.78 -6.65 -0.39
C PHE A 147 15.93 -6.83 1.14
N PHE A 148 14.92 -6.39 1.90
CA PHE A 148 14.93 -6.57 3.35
C PHE A 148 14.99 -8.04 3.75
N LYS A 149 14.20 -8.91 3.10
CA LYS A 149 14.21 -10.36 3.38
C LYS A 149 15.56 -10.98 3.09
N LYS A 150 16.23 -10.54 2.02
CA LYS A 150 17.53 -11.08 1.58
C LYS A 150 18.69 -10.62 2.44
N TYR A 151 18.71 -9.37 2.87
CA TYR A 151 19.87 -8.75 3.53
C TYR A 151 19.64 -8.36 4.99
N GLY A 152 18.41 -8.43 5.49
CA GLY A 152 18.05 -8.10 6.87
C GLY A 152 18.15 -6.61 7.22
N ILE A 153 18.36 -5.72 6.23
CA ILE A 153 18.47 -4.27 6.39
C ILE A 153 17.46 -3.54 5.51
N MET A 154 17.07 -2.36 5.93
CA MET A 154 16.19 -1.50 5.14
C MET A 154 16.99 -0.89 3.99
N LEU A 155 16.34 -0.75 2.83
CA LEU A 155 16.97 -0.18 1.64
C LEU A 155 17.49 1.24 1.90
N ASP A 156 16.72 2.08 2.60
CA ASP A 156 17.14 3.44 2.96
C ASP A 156 18.39 3.46 3.82
N ASP A 157 18.49 2.56 4.82
CA ASP A 157 19.67 2.42 5.67
C ASP A 157 20.90 1.92 4.86
N TYR A 158 20.66 1.09 3.84
CA TYR A 158 21.71 0.63 2.93
C TYR A 158 22.21 1.75 2.02
N ILE A 159 21.29 2.48 1.38
CA ILE A 159 21.64 3.61 0.49
C ILE A 159 22.43 4.66 1.27
N ALA A 160 21.99 5.02 2.48
CA ALA A 160 22.70 5.98 3.34
C ALA A 160 24.13 5.52 3.69
N LYS A 161 24.33 4.22 3.87
CA LYS A 161 25.67 3.65 4.15
C LYS A 161 26.55 3.61 2.91
N VAL A 162 25.99 3.28 1.73
CA VAL A 162 26.76 3.22 0.47
C VAL A 162 27.20 4.60 0.01
N GLN A 163 26.39 5.63 0.21
CA GLN A 163 26.75 7.02 -0.08
C GLN A 163 27.87 7.55 0.83
N GLY A 164 28.15 6.87 1.96
CA GLY A 164 29.17 7.26 2.92
C GLY A 164 30.41 6.37 3.00
N LYS A 165 30.38 5.10 2.62
CA LYS A 165 31.52 4.14 2.66
C LYS A 165 31.18 2.82 1.94
N GLU A 166 32.22 2.15 1.38
CA GLU A 166 32.12 0.76 0.88
C GLU A 166 31.58 -0.18 1.97
N VAL A 167 30.42 -0.77 1.73
CA VAL A 167 29.85 -1.79 2.63
C VAL A 167 29.73 -3.11 1.88
N ARG A 168 30.47 -4.13 2.31
CA ARG A 168 30.27 -5.51 1.87
C ARG A 168 29.02 -6.06 2.54
N LEU A 169 27.96 -6.27 1.76
CA LEU A 169 26.78 -7.01 2.21
C LEU A 169 27.06 -8.50 2.08
N LEU A 170 27.00 -9.20 3.21
CA LEU A 170 26.96 -10.66 3.21
C LEU A 170 25.49 -11.09 3.20
N PRO A 171 25.07 -11.99 2.28
CA PRO A 171 23.72 -12.54 2.29
C PRO A 171 23.48 -13.29 3.61
N LEU A 172 22.31 -13.10 4.19
CA LEU A 172 21.84 -13.92 5.31
C LEU A 172 21.71 -15.37 4.83
N ARG A 173 22.45 -16.29 5.48
CA ARG A 173 22.36 -17.73 5.26
C ARG A 173 21.05 -18.29 5.82
#